data_82e3bcf3cb1c117ffbafcd6be051d6d0
#
_entry.id   82e3bcf3cb1c117ffbafcd6be051d6d0
#
_cell.length_a   1.000
_cell.length_b   1.000
_cell.length_c   1.000
_cell.angle_alpha   90.00
_cell.angle_beta   90.00
_cell.angle_gamma   90.00
#
_symmetry.space_group_name_H-M   'P 1'
#
loop_
_entity.id
_entity.type
_entity.pdbx_description
1 polymer ?
#
loop_
_entity_poly.entity_id
_entity_poly.type
_entity_poly.pdbx_seq_one_letter_code
_entity_poly.pdbx_strand_id
1 'polypeptide(L)'
;MNDLTPRPARGRRFPFGRRLTLIIVFGVLFLAVAFVERETIRHSTAELLGVQFKNDLISIYSIATAPTIQTDDLVPIAHASQPPYAVNVFLDQEVKTSDIARSLDMIKAAGFYAIKQELEWDAVERPTKGQYLDSAVPGRSSWAKYDQIVQLANERGLQVIFRIDTSPSWARPGVSDYRSPPEWYQDYGDFVAAVVKRYKGKVHYYQIWNEPNLAFEWGNRPATPEEYTALLCEAYRKAKAVDPSAVILTAALAPTVENSDRATSDVPFLQGMYDAGARPCFDVLSVNAYGLRNGPDDWRFERTTDVNFSRPVVLRGIMVQNGDASKPIWASEIGWDSLPADWTGANLFGSVSRAIQAAYTVRAFERAEQQWPWMGNMAVWHFRMVQPSDLKLPQYYFDLVSIDWKPEPVYYALQKLMTAPPVVYRGYHQEDYYALHWGSGWSHQSDQRAVLGGYNLSTTPGATLTFDLDASWLDLVTPVGPRWGKLAITIDGSPYKANRLPRQGNAAILDLGAPGEAWGVRHPIADGLGPGVHHVVIRVLSGPVGIDGLVADRESPRDILYWQLTGGIIGVGFLIAGRRRCGSQLSSPFEMKKPPSTT
;
A
#
# COMPACT_ATOMS: atom_id res chain seq x y z
N MET A 1 -24.88 19.21 10.09
CA MET A 1 -23.73 18.78 10.92
C MET A 1 -24.16 17.53 11.65
N ASN A 2 -24.18 16.40 10.96
CA ASN A 2 -24.54 15.11 11.53
C ASN A 2 -23.27 14.35 11.83
N ASP A 3 -23.23 13.85 13.00
CA ASP A 3 -22.16 13.21 13.74
C ASP A 3 -21.52 12.06 12.93
N LEU A 4 -20.42 12.34 12.21
CA LEU A 4 -19.53 11.36 11.61
C LEU A 4 -18.59 10.78 12.68
N THR A 5 -19.13 10.54 13.90
CA THR A 5 -18.32 9.87 14.90
C THR A 5 -18.03 8.45 14.44
N PRO A 6 -16.74 8.08 14.25
CA PRO A 6 -16.37 6.70 14.04
C PRO A 6 -16.86 5.90 15.26
N ARG A 7 -17.51 4.77 15.03
CA ARG A 7 -17.76 3.81 16.11
C ARG A 7 -16.41 3.54 16.76
N PRO A 8 -16.27 3.72 18.08
CA PRO A 8 -15.01 3.44 18.74
C PRO A 8 -14.67 1.96 18.44
N ALA A 9 -13.51 1.74 17.87
CA ALA A 9 -12.94 0.41 17.78
C ALA A 9 -13.07 -0.21 19.18
N ARG A 10 -13.76 -1.35 19.30
CA ARG A 10 -13.91 -2.07 20.57
C ARG A 10 -12.56 -2.69 20.98
N GLY A 11 -11.57 -1.84 21.15
CA GLY A 11 -10.27 -2.19 21.72
C GLY A 11 -10.43 -2.49 23.19
N ARG A 12 -10.67 -3.74 23.56
CA ARG A 12 -10.51 -4.20 24.94
C ARG A 12 -9.02 -4.11 25.28
N ARG A 13 -8.63 -3.08 26.02
CA ARG A 13 -7.31 -3.02 26.66
C ARG A 13 -7.19 -4.19 27.65
N PHE A 14 -6.39 -5.19 27.34
CA PHE A 14 -6.04 -6.25 28.28
C PHE A 14 -5.06 -5.72 29.34
N PRO A 15 -5.27 -6.02 30.62
CA PRO A 15 -4.37 -5.60 31.69
C PRO A 15 -2.99 -6.26 31.53
N PHE A 16 -1.95 -5.55 31.95
CA PHE A 16 -0.52 -5.90 31.82
C PHE A 16 -0.17 -7.35 32.26
N GLY A 17 -0.84 -7.87 33.29
CA GLY A 17 -0.65 -9.24 33.77
C GLY A 17 -1.00 -10.35 32.75
N ARG A 18 -1.97 -10.13 31.86
CA ARG A 18 -2.33 -11.11 30.83
C ARG A 18 -1.29 -11.19 29.70
N ARG A 19 -0.59 -10.08 29.40
CA ARG A 19 0.52 -10.08 28.43
C ARG A 19 1.70 -10.90 28.93
N LEU A 20 2.05 -10.79 30.20
CA LEU A 20 3.13 -11.54 30.82
C LEU A 20 2.82 -13.04 30.84
N THR A 21 1.58 -13.44 31.15
CA THR A 21 1.17 -14.85 31.14
C THR A 21 1.25 -15.45 29.73
N LEU A 22 0.86 -14.71 28.69
CA LEU A 22 0.99 -15.16 27.30
C LEU A 22 2.46 -15.35 26.88
N ILE A 23 3.35 -14.43 27.27
CA ILE A 23 4.79 -14.53 26.99
C ILE A 23 5.39 -15.78 27.65
N ILE A 24 5.00 -16.08 28.89
CA ILE A 24 5.47 -17.28 29.62
C ILE A 24 4.95 -18.56 28.97
N VAL A 25 3.67 -18.61 28.58
CA VAL A 25 3.08 -19.77 27.91
C VAL A 25 3.72 -20.02 26.56
N PHE A 26 4.01 -18.96 25.79
CA PHE A 26 4.76 -19.06 24.53
C PHE A 26 6.19 -19.57 24.73
N GLY A 27 6.88 -19.08 25.74
CA GLY A 27 8.22 -19.54 26.08
C GLY A 27 8.24 -21.04 26.42
N VAL A 28 7.26 -21.51 27.17
CA VAL A 28 7.13 -22.94 27.56
C VAL A 28 6.74 -23.80 26.35
N LEU A 29 5.80 -23.37 25.51
CA LEU A 29 5.44 -24.06 24.25
C LEU A 29 6.63 -24.13 23.28
N PHE A 30 7.37 -23.06 23.15
CA PHE A 30 8.60 -22.99 22.33
C PHE A 30 9.65 -24.00 22.81
N LEU A 31 9.91 -24.05 24.12
CA LEU A 31 10.85 -25.01 24.72
C LEU A 31 10.38 -26.44 24.56
N ALA A 32 9.07 -26.72 24.69
CA ALA A 32 8.50 -28.03 24.49
C ALA A 32 8.57 -28.52 23.05
N VAL A 33 8.28 -27.65 22.07
CA VAL A 33 8.41 -27.95 20.63
C VAL A 33 9.88 -28.12 20.25
N ALA A 34 10.77 -27.22 20.70
CA ALA A 34 12.21 -27.34 20.47
C ALA A 34 12.83 -28.61 21.07
N PHE A 35 12.27 -29.10 22.17
CA PHE A 35 12.72 -30.35 22.80
C PHE A 35 12.23 -31.61 22.05
N VAL A 36 11.01 -31.59 21.54
CA VAL A 36 10.43 -32.72 20.76
C VAL A 36 11.09 -32.81 19.37
N GLU A 37 11.44 -31.68 18.75
CA GLU A 37 12.01 -31.63 17.41
C GLU A 37 13.52 -31.95 17.36
N ARG A 38 14.22 -31.90 18.51
CA ARG A 38 15.68 -32.12 18.56
C ARG A 38 16.11 -33.51 18.06
N GLU A 39 15.25 -34.49 18.09
CA GLU A 39 15.57 -35.85 17.68
C GLU A 39 15.13 -36.22 16.25
N THR A 40 14.25 -35.40 15.62
CA THR A 40 13.68 -35.72 14.31
C THR A 40 14.37 -35.01 13.14
N ILE A 41 15.21 -34.00 13.40
CA ILE A 41 15.79 -33.12 12.36
C ILE A 41 17.29 -33.34 12.22
N ARG A 42 17.66 -34.41 11.57
CA ARG A 42 18.99 -34.56 10.95
C ARG A 42 18.82 -34.58 9.43
N HIS A 43 19.17 -33.52 8.76
CA HIS A 43 19.65 -33.28 7.39
C HIS A 43 18.91 -32.15 6.64
N SER A 44 19.69 -31.31 6.00
CA SER A 44 19.52 -30.27 4.97
C SER A 44 18.16 -29.53 4.72
N THR A 45 17.01 -30.14 4.95
CA THR A 45 15.69 -29.47 4.98
C THR A 45 15.44 -28.72 6.30
N ALA A 46 16.17 -29.05 7.34
CA ALA A 46 16.04 -28.47 8.68
C ALA A 46 16.48 -27.02 8.78
N GLU A 47 17.47 -26.62 7.99
CA GLU A 47 17.97 -25.25 8.01
C GLU A 47 16.94 -24.28 7.42
N LEU A 48 16.31 -24.64 6.30
CA LEU A 48 15.25 -23.84 5.66
C LEU A 48 13.98 -23.78 6.55
N LEU A 49 13.54 -24.90 7.10
CA LEU A 49 12.40 -24.94 8.03
C LEU A 49 12.72 -24.22 9.33
N GLY A 50 13.95 -24.31 9.84
CA GLY A 50 14.41 -23.60 11.04
C GLY A 50 14.44 -22.09 10.86
N VAL A 51 14.86 -21.58 9.69
CA VAL A 51 14.85 -20.15 9.37
C VAL A 51 13.42 -19.64 9.23
N GLN A 52 12.55 -20.38 8.54
CA GLN A 52 11.15 -20.01 8.36
C GLN A 52 10.39 -20.03 9.70
N PHE A 53 10.55 -21.08 10.49
CA PHE A 53 9.97 -21.19 11.83
C PHE A 53 10.46 -20.09 12.79
N LYS A 54 11.77 -19.76 12.76
CA LYS A 54 12.33 -18.64 13.51
C LYS A 54 11.71 -17.31 13.10
N ASN A 55 11.54 -17.09 11.80
CA ASN A 55 10.93 -15.87 11.26
C ASN A 55 9.44 -15.79 11.64
N ASP A 56 8.71 -16.91 11.59
CA ASP A 56 7.30 -16.98 11.99
C ASP A 56 7.14 -16.68 13.48
N LEU A 57 8.02 -17.22 14.34
CA LEU A 57 8.02 -16.92 15.78
C LEU A 57 8.36 -15.47 16.09
N ILE A 58 9.36 -14.89 15.39
CA ILE A 58 9.70 -13.47 15.54
C ILE A 58 8.51 -12.62 15.08
N SER A 59 7.85 -12.99 14.00
CA SER A 59 6.65 -12.31 13.49
C SER A 59 5.50 -12.38 14.50
N ILE A 60 5.21 -13.56 15.06
CA ILE A 60 4.19 -13.76 16.11
C ILE A 60 4.52 -12.93 17.37
N TYR A 61 5.76 -12.95 17.83
CA TYR A 61 6.20 -12.14 18.96
C TYR A 61 6.03 -10.65 18.67
N SER A 62 6.47 -10.19 17.50
CA SER A 62 6.34 -8.80 17.09
C SER A 62 4.88 -8.37 16.98
N ILE A 63 4.00 -9.19 16.38
CA ILE A 63 2.55 -8.93 16.32
C ILE A 63 1.93 -8.82 17.72
N ALA A 64 2.36 -9.67 18.66
CA ALA A 64 1.81 -9.71 20.02
C ALA A 64 2.29 -8.54 20.89
N THR A 65 3.49 -8.03 20.67
CA THR A 65 4.16 -7.03 21.52
C THR A 65 4.19 -5.62 20.91
N ALA A 66 3.93 -5.48 19.58
CA ALA A 66 3.98 -4.20 18.88
C ALA A 66 2.99 -3.18 19.47
N PRO A 67 3.39 -1.91 19.68
CA PRO A 67 2.45 -0.85 19.96
C PRO A 67 1.43 -0.76 18.83
N THR A 68 0.17 -0.52 19.18
CA THR A 68 -0.87 -0.34 18.16
C THR A 68 -0.68 1.04 17.55
N ILE A 69 -0.10 1.10 16.36
CA ILE A 69 -0.05 2.33 15.57
C ILE A 69 -1.47 2.57 15.03
N GLN A 70 -1.99 3.76 15.27
CA GLN A 70 -3.28 4.16 14.71
C GLN A 70 -3.08 4.55 13.25
N THR A 71 -3.79 3.87 12.34
CA THR A 71 -3.69 4.06 10.88
C THR A 71 -4.96 4.62 10.24
N ASP A 72 -6.07 4.69 11.00
CA ASP A 72 -7.38 5.19 10.57
C ASP A 72 -7.84 4.57 9.23
N ASP A 73 -7.93 3.24 9.22
CA ASP A 73 -8.13 2.43 8.00
C ASP A 73 -9.53 2.54 7.37
N LEU A 74 -10.51 3.11 8.06
CA LEU A 74 -11.91 3.16 7.61
C LEU A 74 -12.41 4.60 7.33
N VAL A 75 -11.48 5.53 7.13
CA VAL A 75 -11.79 6.89 6.70
C VAL A 75 -11.76 6.99 5.17
N PRO A 76 -12.55 7.89 4.57
CA PRO A 76 -12.43 8.20 3.15
C PRO A 76 -11.04 8.76 2.82
N ILE A 77 -10.41 8.22 1.78
CA ILE A 77 -9.06 8.63 1.36
C ILE A 77 -9.10 8.96 -0.13
N ALA A 78 -8.75 10.19 -0.48
CA ALA A 78 -8.63 10.61 -1.87
C ALA A 78 -7.43 9.92 -2.54
N HIS A 79 -7.46 9.77 -3.86
CA HIS A 79 -6.35 9.22 -4.67
C HIS A 79 -5.87 7.81 -4.25
N ALA A 80 -6.77 6.99 -3.67
CA ALA A 80 -6.52 5.59 -3.33
C ALA A 80 -7.43 4.61 -4.11
N SER A 81 -8.26 5.10 -5.04
CA SER A 81 -9.23 4.29 -5.78
C SER A 81 -8.65 3.61 -7.02
N GLN A 82 -7.46 4.00 -7.47
CA GLN A 82 -6.83 3.50 -8.68
C GLN A 82 -6.10 2.17 -8.43
N PRO A 83 -5.89 1.33 -9.48
CA PRO A 83 -5.05 0.14 -9.35
C PRO A 83 -3.67 0.52 -8.78
N PRO A 84 -3.14 -0.23 -7.79
CA PRO A 84 -1.91 0.15 -7.10
C PRO A 84 -0.62 -0.07 -7.91
N TYR A 85 -0.72 -0.55 -9.14
CA TYR A 85 0.36 -1.13 -9.92
C TYR A 85 1.11 -0.10 -10.75
N ALA A 86 2.29 0.32 -10.31
CA ALA A 86 3.19 1.17 -11.09
C ALA A 86 4.61 0.61 -11.16
N VAL A 87 5.43 1.17 -12.05
CA VAL A 87 6.82 0.80 -12.23
C VAL A 87 7.69 2.01 -12.56
N ASN A 88 8.87 2.08 -11.94
CA ASN A 88 9.89 3.08 -12.27
C ASN A 88 10.54 2.77 -13.61
N VAL A 89 10.71 3.78 -14.46
CA VAL A 89 11.27 3.66 -15.80
C VAL A 89 12.34 4.73 -16.06
N PHE A 90 13.26 4.44 -16.98
CA PHE A 90 14.32 5.32 -17.45
C PHE A 90 14.20 5.53 -18.97
N LEU A 91 12.99 5.90 -19.44
CA LEU A 91 12.68 6.02 -20.87
C LEU A 91 13.35 7.22 -21.53
N ASP A 92 13.72 8.22 -20.78
CA ASP A 92 14.53 9.37 -21.21
C ASP A 92 15.93 8.94 -21.67
N GLN A 93 16.49 7.87 -21.09
CA GLN A 93 17.79 7.31 -21.44
C GLN A 93 17.76 6.41 -22.69
N GLU A 94 16.58 6.01 -23.16
CA GLU A 94 16.43 5.20 -24.37
C GLU A 94 16.77 6.03 -25.62
N VAL A 95 17.66 5.52 -26.45
CA VAL A 95 18.10 6.20 -27.67
C VAL A 95 17.03 6.14 -28.76
N LYS A 96 16.37 4.99 -28.90
CA LYS A 96 15.41 4.73 -29.99
C LYS A 96 13.97 4.84 -29.47
N THR A 97 13.13 5.50 -30.24
CA THR A 97 11.67 5.54 -30.00
C THR A 97 11.05 4.15 -29.96
N SER A 98 11.55 3.22 -30.77
CA SER A 98 11.09 1.81 -30.77
C SER A 98 11.32 1.12 -29.43
N ASP A 99 12.39 1.47 -28.72
CA ASP A 99 12.73 0.85 -27.43
C ASP A 99 11.84 1.44 -26.32
N ILE A 100 11.51 2.74 -26.40
CA ILE A 100 10.49 3.36 -25.54
C ILE A 100 9.14 2.66 -25.75
N ALA A 101 8.70 2.52 -27.00
CA ALA A 101 7.43 1.86 -27.33
C ALA A 101 7.41 0.42 -26.84
N ARG A 102 8.49 -0.35 -27.06
CA ARG A 102 8.63 -1.74 -26.58
C ARG A 102 8.54 -1.83 -25.06
N SER A 103 9.23 -0.96 -24.33
CA SER A 103 9.15 -0.90 -22.86
C SER A 103 7.70 -0.70 -22.40
N LEU A 104 7.02 0.28 -22.97
CA LEU A 104 5.62 0.58 -22.62
C LEU A 104 4.65 -0.54 -23.00
N ASP A 105 4.87 -1.22 -24.15
CA ASP A 105 4.08 -2.39 -24.55
C ASP A 105 4.23 -3.55 -23.55
N MET A 106 5.46 -3.84 -23.11
CA MET A 106 5.72 -4.87 -22.10
C MET A 106 5.13 -4.51 -20.74
N ILE A 107 5.25 -3.23 -20.31
CA ILE A 107 4.66 -2.72 -19.07
C ILE A 107 3.13 -2.88 -19.10
N LYS A 108 2.49 -2.49 -20.21
CA LYS A 108 1.04 -2.65 -20.37
C LYS A 108 0.62 -4.11 -20.38
N ALA A 109 1.37 -4.97 -21.09
CA ALA A 109 1.11 -6.41 -21.15
C ALA A 109 1.25 -7.11 -19.78
N ALA A 110 2.08 -6.57 -18.88
CA ALA A 110 2.19 -7.05 -17.51
C ALA A 110 1.04 -6.61 -16.61
N GLY A 111 0.18 -5.68 -17.06
CA GLY A 111 -0.97 -5.20 -16.28
C GLY A 111 -0.71 -3.95 -15.43
N PHE A 112 0.43 -3.29 -15.60
CA PHE A 112 0.69 -2.04 -14.88
C PHE A 112 -0.30 -0.95 -15.28
N TYR A 113 -0.70 -0.15 -14.30
CA TYR A 113 -1.57 1.02 -14.45
C TYR A 113 -0.78 2.30 -14.77
N ALA A 114 0.41 2.45 -14.16
CA ALA A 114 1.20 3.67 -14.27
C ALA A 114 2.70 3.39 -14.46
N ILE A 115 3.37 4.36 -15.07
CA ILE A 115 4.83 4.47 -15.06
C ILE A 115 5.25 5.68 -14.20
N LYS A 116 6.37 5.56 -13.49
CA LYS A 116 7.04 6.68 -12.83
C LYS A 116 8.31 7.01 -13.58
N GLN A 117 8.36 8.22 -14.13
CA GLN A 117 9.45 8.75 -14.96
C GLN A 117 10.07 9.97 -14.28
N GLU A 118 11.37 9.97 -14.16
CA GLU A 118 12.12 11.16 -13.77
C GLU A 118 12.06 12.22 -14.87
N LEU A 119 11.82 13.47 -14.47
CA LEU A 119 11.88 14.65 -15.31
C LEU A 119 12.91 15.60 -14.71
N GLU A 120 14.13 15.52 -15.22
CA GLU A 120 15.26 16.30 -14.73
C GLU A 120 15.15 17.77 -15.15
N TRP A 121 14.99 18.68 -14.18
CA TRP A 121 14.95 20.12 -14.47
C TRP A 121 16.23 20.60 -15.14
N ASP A 122 17.40 20.12 -14.68
CA ASP A 122 18.70 20.43 -15.26
C ASP A 122 18.80 20.04 -16.73
N ALA A 123 18.13 18.97 -17.16
CA ALA A 123 18.12 18.53 -18.56
C ALA A 123 17.15 19.35 -19.43
N VAL A 124 16.11 19.92 -18.83
CA VAL A 124 14.99 20.51 -19.58
C VAL A 124 15.12 22.02 -19.72
N GLU A 125 15.34 22.78 -18.65
CA GLU A 125 15.36 24.24 -18.69
C GLU A 125 16.80 24.77 -18.74
N ARG A 126 17.33 24.83 -19.94
CA ARG A 126 18.69 25.28 -20.22
C ARG A 126 18.77 26.08 -21.55
N PRO A 127 19.74 26.96 -21.72
CA PRO A 127 20.86 27.27 -20.81
C PRO A 127 20.49 28.26 -19.69
N THR A 128 19.33 28.92 -19.74
CA THR A 128 18.86 29.91 -18.77
C THR A 128 17.37 29.73 -18.51
N LYS A 129 16.86 30.41 -17.48
CA LYS A 129 15.43 30.41 -17.13
C LYS A 129 14.54 30.74 -18.34
N GLY A 130 13.49 29.92 -18.54
CA GLY A 130 12.53 30.06 -19.65
C GLY A 130 13.02 29.55 -20.99
N GLN A 131 14.23 29.03 -21.10
CA GLN A 131 14.76 28.44 -22.33
C GLN A 131 14.76 26.91 -22.26
N TYR A 132 14.25 26.27 -23.29
CA TYR A 132 14.06 24.82 -23.36
C TYR A 132 14.74 24.25 -24.60
N LEU A 133 16.08 24.29 -24.58
CA LEU A 133 16.92 23.91 -25.73
C LEU A 133 17.67 22.61 -25.44
N ASP A 134 17.59 21.70 -26.40
CA ASP A 134 18.34 20.45 -26.33
C ASP A 134 19.84 20.73 -26.52
N SER A 135 20.67 20.26 -25.56
CA SER A 135 22.12 20.48 -25.63
C SER A 135 22.81 19.60 -26.69
N ALA A 136 22.22 18.48 -27.07
CA ALA A 136 22.79 17.52 -28.01
C ALA A 136 22.38 17.79 -29.47
N VAL A 137 21.21 18.40 -29.70
CA VAL A 137 20.65 18.61 -31.04
C VAL A 137 20.22 20.06 -31.21
N PRO A 138 21.01 20.87 -31.94
CA PRO A 138 20.69 22.27 -32.18
C PRO A 138 19.30 22.48 -32.78
N GLY A 139 18.53 23.41 -32.21
CA GLY A 139 17.17 23.74 -32.65
C GLY A 139 16.07 22.81 -32.19
N ARG A 140 16.40 21.68 -31.55
CA ARG A 140 15.42 20.77 -30.91
C ARG A 140 15.03 21.32 -29.54
N SER A 141 13.75 21.16 -29.16
CA SER A 141 13.30 21.42 -27.80
C SER A 141 13.73 20.31 -26.85
N SER A 142 14.20 20.67 -25.67
CA SER A 142 14.51 19.72 -24.58
C SER A 142 13.27 18.95 -24.07
N TRP A 143 12.07 19.46 -24.31
CA TRP A 143 10.82 18.76 -24.03
C TRP A 143 10.55 17.55 -24.93
N ALA A 144 11.19 17.49 -26.11
CA ALA A 144 10.80 16.54 -27.16
C ALA A 144 10.80 15.08 -26.71
N LYS A 145 11.75 14.68 -25.87
CA LYS A 145 11.84 13.33 -25.31
C LYS A 145 10.67 13.04 -24.37
N TYR A 146 10.38 13.94 -23.44
CA TYR A 146 9.30 13.77 -22.48
C TYR A 146 7.92 13.86 -23.14
N ASP A 147 7.74 14.73 -24.15
CA ASP A 147 6.52 14.77 -24.96
C ASP A 147 6.23 13.41 -25.61
N GLN A 148 7.26 12.78 -26.17
CA GLN A 148 7.16 11.48 -26.80
C GLN A 148 6.80 10.38 -25.78
N ILE A 149 7.46 10.38 -24.60
CA ILE A 149 7.15 9.42 -23.52
C ILE A 149 5.70 9.54 -23.10
N VAL A 150 5.22 10.76 -22.82
CA VAL A 150 3.84 11.01 -22.40
C VAL A 150 2.85 10.59 -23.48
N GLN A 151 3.12 10.94 -24.75
CA GLN A 151 2.26 10.53 -25.86
C GLN A 151 2.15 9.02 -25.95
N LEU A 152 3.27 8.29 -26.00
CA LEU A 152 3.29 6.86 -26.15
C LEU A 152 2.69 6.11 -24.94
N ALA A 153 2.85 6.66 -23.72
CA ALA A 153 2.22 6.10 -22.52
C ALA A 153 0.69 6.26 -22.56
N ASN A 154 0.21 7.48 -22.90
CA ASN A 154 -1.22 7.76 -22.97
C ASN A 154 -1.93 6.97 -24.08
N GLU A 155 -1.28 6.77 -25.24
CA GLU A 155 -1.79 5.91 -26.32
C GLU A 155 -2.04 4.47 -25.87
N ARG A 156 -1.34 4.01 -24.81
CA ARG A 156 -1.47 2.69 -24.20
C ARG A 156 -2.37 2.67 -22.96
N GLY A 157 -2.94 3.82 -22.60
CA GLY A 157 -3.75 3.97 -21.38
C GLY A 157 -2.93 3.79 -20.09
N LEU A 158 -1.62 4.09 -20.13
CA LEU A 158 -0.76 4.14 -18.96
C LEU A 158 -0.76 5.56 -18.39
N GLN A 159 -0.95 5.68 -17.06
CA GLN A 159 -0.75 6.94 -16.36
C GLN A 159 0.74 7.23 -16.24
N VAL A 160 1.07 8.52 -16.18
CA VAL A 160 2.45 8.96 -15.93
C VAL A 160 2.52 9.68 -14.60
N ILE A 161 3.46 9.27 -13.76
CA ILE A 161 3.86 9.96 -12.54
C ILE A 161 5.21 10.60 -12.84
N PHE A 162 5.28 11.92 -12.92
CA PHE A 162 6.55 12.61 -13.06
C PHE A 162 7.20 12.82 -11.69
N ARG A 163 8.46 12.39 -11.54
CA ARG A 163 9.35 12.87 -10.48
C ARG A 163 10.13 14.05 -11.04
N ILE A 164 9.94 15.23 -10.47
CA ILE A 164 10.61 16.46 -10.89
C ILE A 164 11.69 16.77 -9.87
N ASP A 165 12.94 16.73 -10.28
CA ASP A 165 14.09 16.98 -9.42
C ASP A 165 15.26 17.61 -10.18
N THR A 166 16.40 17.70 -9.51
CA THR A 166 17.63 18.34 -9.98
C THR A 166 17.48 19.86 -10.16
N SER A 167 18.58 20.56 -10.36
CA SER A 167 18.54 21.99 -10.62
C SER A 167 19.54 22.34 -11.72
N PRO A 168 19.20 23.18 -12.70
CA PRO A 168 20.13 23.65 -13.70
C PRO A 168 21.19 24.58 -13.08
N SER A 169 22.35 24.66 -13.71
CA SER A 169 23.50 25.41 -13.21
C SER A 169 23.18 26.91 -12.98
N TRP A 170 22.29 27.49 -13.77
CA TRP A 170 21.88 28.89 -13.61
C TRP A 170 21.04 29.11 -12.34
N ALA A 171 20.35 28.09 -11.83
CA ALA A 171 19.53 28.16 -10.61
C ALA A 171 20.32 27.87 -9.32
N ARG A 172 21.54 27.32 -9.43
CA ARG A 172 22.44 27.00 -8.33
C ARG A 172 23.85 27.57 -8.52
N PRO A 173 24.01 28.90 -8.62
CA PRO A 173 25.27 29.54 -8.95
C PRO A 173 26.37 29.13 -7.94
N GLY A 174 27.54 28.75 -8.45
CA GLY A 174 28.69 28.35 -7.63
C GLY A 174 28.63 26.92 -7.05
N VAL A 175 27.54 26.17 -7.30
CA VAL A 175 27.40 24.78 -6.85
C VAL A 175 27.41 23.86 -8.06
N SER A 176 28.31 22.86 -8.06
CA SER A 176 28.47 21.94 -9.20
C SER A 176 27.49 20.76 -9.17
N ASP A 177 27.05 20.32 -8.00
CA ASP A 177 26.15 19.18 -7.87
C ASP A 177 24.74 19.53 -8.33
N TYR A 178 24.26 18.88 -9.39
CA TYR A 178 22.92 19.11 -9.98
C TYR A 178 21.76 18.68 -9.06
N ARG A 179 22.02 17.88 -8.03
CA ARG A 179 21.06 17.51 -6.97
C ARG A 179 20.94 18.56 -5.87
N SER A 180 21.71 19.65 -5.95
CA SER A 180 21.51 20.77 -5.03
C SER A 180 20.16 21.45 -5.32
N PRO A 181 19.38 21.80 -4.28
CA PRO A 181 18.22 22.66 -4.49
C PRO A 181 18.66 24.02 -5.07
N PRO A 182 17.76 24.73 -5.77
CA PRO A 182 18.09 26.04 -6.31
C PRO A 182 18.29 27.07 -5.20
N GLU A 183 19.00 28.15 -5.50
CA GLU A 183 19.16 29.30 -4.61
C GLU A 183 17.81 29.94 -4.28
N TRP A 184 16.90 29.99 -5.28
CA TRP A 184 15.55 30.56 -5.14
C TRP A 184 14.49 29.50 -5.44
N TYR A 185 13.71 29.10 -4.44
CA TYR A 185 12.66 28.09 -4.59
C TYR A 185 11.55 28.51 -5.55
N GLN A 186 11.37 29.82 -5.78
CA GLN A 186 10.47 30.34 -6.81
C GLN A 186 10.85 29.87 -8.22
N ASP A 187 12.13 29.70 -8.51
CA ASP A 187 12.58 29.23 -9.83
C ASP A 187 12.17 27.77 -10.04
N TYR A 188 12.28 26.93 -9.02
CA TYR A 188 11.78 25.56 -9.05
C TYR A 188 10.26 25.52 -9.18
N GLY A 189 9.55 26.33 -8.39
CA GLY A 189 8.08 26.44 -8.49
C GLY A 189 7.61 26.89 -9.88
N ASP A 190 8.32 27.83 -10.52
CA ASP A 190 8.03 28.28 -11.89
C ASP A 190 8.24 27.16 -12.91
N PHE A 191 9.31 26.35 -12.75
CA PHE A 191 9.53 25.18 -13.58
C PHE A 191 8.44 24.11 -13.40
N VAL A 192 8.08 23.78 -12.16
CA VAL A 192 6.96 22.85 -11.87
C VAL A 192 5.67 23.34 -12.52
N ALA A 193 5.37 24.64 -12.44
CA ALA A 193 4.21 25.22 -13.12
C ALA A 193 4.30 25.09 -14.65
N ALA A 194 5.49 25.22 -15.24
CA ALA A 194 5.70 25.02 -16.68
C ALA A 194 5.46 23.56 -17.08
N VAL A 195 5.92 22.58 -16.28
CA VAL A 195 5.67 21.14 -16.48
C VAL A 195 4.15 20.86 -16.41
N VAL A 196 3.49 21.28 -15.32
CA VAL A 196 2.05 21.08 -15.12
C VAL A 196 1.23 21.71 -16.25
N LYS A 197 1.58 22.93 -16.67
CA LYS A 197 0.93 23.62 -17.79
C LYS A 197 1.07 22.84 -19.09
N ARG A 198 2.28 22.32 -19.38
CA ARG A 198 2.57 21.59 -20.61
C ARG A 198 1.79 20.30 -20.72
N TYR A 199 1.66 19.58 -19.61
CA TYR A 199 1.05 18.25 -19.60
C TYR A 199 -0.35 18.22 -19.01
N LYS A 200 -0.99 19.39 -18.83
CA LYS A 200 -2.40 19.48 -18.37
C LYS A 200 -3.33 18.60 -19.21
N GLY A 201 -4.13 17.75 -18.53
CA GLY A 201 -5.02 16.79 -19.16
C GLY A 201 -4.32 15.55 -19.74
N LYS A 202 -3.00 15.43 -19.60
CA LYS A 202 -2.20 14.28 -20.07
C LYS A 202 -1.45 13.59 -18.95
N VAL A 203 -1.04 14.33 -17.93
CA VAL A 203 -0.37 13.86 -16.71
C VAL A 203 -1.08 14.52 -15.54
N HIS A 204 -1.34 13.73 -14.49
CA HIS A 204 -2.06 14.19 -13.31
C HIS A 204 -1.20 14.19 -12.05
N TYR A 205 -0.09 13.42 -12.02
CA TYR A 205 0.68 13.11 -10.83
C TYR A 205 2.10 13.65 -10.92
N TYR A 206 2.51 14.47 -9.94
CA TYR A 206 3.80 15.16 -9.92
C TYR A 206 4.45 15.01 -8.55
N GLN A 207 5.51 14.22 -8.46
CA GLN A 207 6.34 14.07 -7.26
C GLN A 207 7.39 15.17 -7.23
N ILE A 208 7.49 15.85 -6.10
CA ILE A 208 8.36 17.00 -5.89
C ILE A 208 9.64 16.56 -5.20
N TRP A 209 10.72 16.44 -5.96
CA TRP A 209 12.06 16.01 -5.54
C TRP A 209 12.18 14.51 -5.24
N ASN A 210 13.41 14.08 -4.86
CA ASN A 210 13.77 12.71 -4.45
C ASN A 210 14.57 12.73 -3.16
N GLU A 211 14.27 11.87 -2.22
CA GLU A 211 15.00 11.52 -0.98
C GLU A 211 15.74 12.70 -0.28
N PRO A 212 15.09 13.85 -0.02
CA PRO A 212 15.78 15.03 0.51
C PRO A 212 16.35 14.82 1.92
N ASN A 213 16.00 13.74 2.59
CA ASN A 213 16.56 13.35 3.87
C ASN A 213 17.96 12.71 3.77
N LEU A 214 18.48 12.54 2.53
CA LEU A 214 19.86 12.12 2.25
C LEU A 214 20.68 13.30 1.72
N ALA A 215 21.84 13.54 2.32
CA ALA A 215 22.70 14.67 1.95
C ALA A 215 23.10 14.64 0.47
N PHE A 216 23.38 13.47 -0.10
CA PHE A 216 23.77 13.36 -1.51
C PHE A 216 22.63 13.69 -2.50
N GLU A 217 21.37 13.57 -2.08
CA GLU A 217 20.19 14.01 -2.86
C GLU A 217 19.82 15.48 -2.62
N TRP A 218 20.62 16.17 -1.77
CA TRP A 218 20.43 17.58 -1.44
C TRP A 218 21.74 18.39 -1.65
N GLY A 219 22.54 18.01 -2.66
CA GLY A 219 23.78 18.71 -3.03
C GLY A 219 24.95 18.44 -2.09
N ASN A 220 25.03 17.24 -1.53
CA ASN A 220 26.07 16.81 -0.57
C ASN A 220 26.12 17.66 0.71
N ARG A 221 24.98 18.19 1.14
CA ARG A 221 24.80 18.88 2.42
C ARG A 221 23.56 18.34 3.15
N PRO A 222 23.53 18.38 4.49
CA PRO A 222 22.33 18.02 5.23
C PRO A 222 21.17 18.89 4.79
N ALA A 223 20.00 18.25 4.51
CA ALA A 223 18.75 18.93 4.34
C ALA A 223 18.03 19.05 5.67
N THR A 224 17.32 20.15 5.90
CA THR A 224 16.38 20.24 7.00
C THR A 224 14.94 20.01 6.50
N PRO A 225 14.05 19.49 7.35
CA PRO A 225 12.64 19.39 6.99
C PRO A 225 12.00 20.72 6.56
N GLU A 226 12.46 21.84 7.16
CA GLU A 226 11.98 23.20 6.85
C GLU A 226 12.36 23.64 5.45
N GLU A 227 13.62 23.37 5.02
CA GLU A 227 14.09 23.71 3.68
C GLU A 227 13.30 22.94 2.62
N TYR A 228 13.15 21.62 2.81
CA TYR A 228 12.37 20.82 1.87
C TYR A 228 10.89 21.24 1.87
N THR A 229 10.30 21.52 3.03
CA THR A 229 8.90 22.00 3.13
C THR A 229 8.71 23.31 2.39
N ALA A 230 9.64 24.24 2.48
CA ALA A 230 9.56 25.51 1.75
C ALA A 230 9.58 25.31 0.22
N LEU A 231 10.45 24.41 -0.29
CA LEU A 231 10.49 24.05 -1.70
C LEU A 231 9.20 23.36 -2.15
N LEU A 232 8.68 22.41 -1.37
CA LEU A 232 7.44 21.68 -1.62
C LEU A 232 6.24 22.62 -1.69
N CYS A 233 6.09 23.53 -0.71
CA CYS A 233 4.96 24.46 -0.64
C CYS A 233 4.96 25.44 -1.81
N GLU A 234 6.13 25.92 -2.25
CA GLU A 234 6.23 26.78 -3.41
C GLU A 234 5.84 26.04 -4.70
N ALA A 235 6.33 24.81 -4.88
CA ALA A 235 5.96 23.96 -6.02
C ALA A 235 4.45 23.68 -6.04
N TYR A 236 3.87 23.29 -4.89
CA TYR A 236 2.43 23.04 -4.74
C TYR A 236 1.59 24.25 -5.13
N ARG A 237 1.91 25.41 -4.54
CA ARG A 237 1.20 26.68 -4.80
C ARG A 237 1.20 27.02 -6.28
N LYS A 238 2.34 26.90 -6.94
CA LYS A 238 2.52 27.21 -8.37
C LYS A 238 1.81 26.19 -9.26
N ALA A 239 1.91 24.90 -8.95
CA ALA A 239 1.21 23.83 -9.68
C ALA A 239 -0.31 23.99 -9.62
N LYS A 240 -0.87 24.17 -8.41
CA LYS A 240 -2.32 24.35 -8.20
C LYS A 240 -2.88 25.63 -8.82
N ALA A 241 -2.07 26.67 -8.95
CA ALA A 241 -2.48 27.90 -9.65
C ALA A 241 -2.67 27.67 -11.17
N VAL A 242 -1.94 26.74 -11.77
CA VAL A 242 -2.04 26.38 -13.20
C VAL A 242 -3.10 25.32 -13.44
N ASP A 243 -3.12 24.30 -12.59
CA ASP A 243 -4.07 23.20 -12.65
C ASP A 243 -4.50 22.77 -11.25
N PRO A 244 -5.68 23.20 -10.78
CA PRO A 244 -6.19 22.76 -9.48
C PRO A 244 -6.38 21.24 -9.35
N SER A 245 -6.51 20.53 -10.47
CA SER A 245 -6.69 19.06 -10.50
C SER A 245 -5.36 18.29 -10.47
N ALA A 246 -4.22 18.97 -10.63
CA ALA A 246 -2.91 18.31 -10.51
C ALA A 246 -2.71 17.74 -9.10
N VAL A 247 -2.32 16.49 -9.02
CA VAL A 247 -2.05 15.78 -7.76
C VAL A 247 -0.56 15.89 -7.44
N ILE A 248 -0.24 16.53 -6.33
CA ILE A 248 1.13 16.80 -5.89
C ILE A 248 1.54 15.81 -4.81
N LEU A 249 2.60 15.07 -5.12
CA LEU A 249 3.19 14.10 -4.22
C LEU A 249 4.43 14.72 -3.56
N THR A 250 4.66 14.41 -2.29
CA THR A 250 5.94 14.75 -1.64
C THR A 250 7.09 13.98 -2.31
N ALA A 251 8.33 14.40 -2.08
CA ALA A 251 9.47 13.50 -2.27
C ALA A 251 9.26 12.23 -1.45
N ALA A 252 9.66 11.10 -2.00
CA ALA A 252 9.74 9.88 -1.22
C ALA A 252 10.95 9.99 -0.29
N LEU A 253 10.73 9.87 1.01
CA LEU A 253 11.84 9.86 1.95
C LEU A 253 12.55 8.51 1.87
N ALA A 254 13.88 8.54 1.86
CA ALA A 254 14.70 7.33 1.96
C ALA A 254 14.45 6.65 3.31
N PRO A 255 14.13 5.35 3.33
CA PRO A 255 13.94 4.62 4.57
C PRO A 255 15.29 4.41 5.26
N THR A 256 15.60 5.22 6.25
CA THR A 256 16.85 5.14 7.01
C THR A 256 16.63 5.39 8.48
N VAL A 257 17.49 4.83 9.31
CA VAL A 257 17.56 5.07 10.76
C VAL A 257 18.72 5.98 11.13
N GLU A 258 19.50 6.39 10.14
CA GLU A 258 20.68 7.24 10.34
C GLU A 258 20.24 8.67 10.70
N ASN A 259 20.96 9.28 11.65
CA ASN A 259 20.87 10.70 11.98
C ASN A 259 22.30 11.23 12.08
N SER A 260 22.82 11.77 10.98
CA SER A 260 24.17 12.30 10.82
C SER A 260 24.18 13.40 9.76
N ASP A 261 25.34 13.94 9.45
CA ASP A 261 25.51 14.89 8.35
C ASP A 261 25.23 14.27 6.97
N ARG A 262 25.12 12.94 6.86
CA ARG A 262 24.86 12.24 5.60
C ARG A 262 23.37 11.94 5.38
N ALA A 263 22.62 11.74 6.45
CA ALA A 263 21.22 11.37 6.37
C ALA A 263 20.46 11.72 7.66
N THR A 264 19.19 12.04 7.50
CA THR A 264 18.23 12.13 8.61
C THR A 264 17.19 11.02 8.46
N SER A 265 16.91 10.31 9.56
CA SER A 265 15.86 9.29 9.56
C SER A 265 14.53 9.85 9.05
N ASP A 266 13.84 9.06 8.20
CA ASP A 266 12.56 9.43 7.59
C ASP A 266 11.48 9.76 8.64
N VAL A 267 11.50 9.12 9.82
CA VAL A 267 10.53 9.34 10.89
C VAL A 267 10.62 10.76 11.47
N PRO A 268 11.75 11.22 12.05
CA PRO A 268 11.87 12.60 12.50
C PRO A 268 11.82 13.62 11.36
N PHE A 269 12.26 13.26 10.14
CA PHE A 269 12.18 14.16 9.01
C PHE A 269 10.72 14.46 8.63
N LEU A 270 9.87 13.43 8.55
CA LEU A 270 8.45 13.62 8.27
C LEU A 270 7.75 14.43 9.38
N GLN A 271 8.04 14.16 10.66
CA GLN A 271 7.48 14.98 11.74
C GLN A 271 7.93 16.44 11.61
N GLY A 272 9.22 16.68 11.33
CA GLY A 272 9.73 18.04 11.09
C GLY A 272 9.08 18.75 9.89
N MET A 273 8.71 18.02 8.83
CA MET A 273 7.93 18.57 7.72
C MET A 273 6.55 19.07 8.21
N TYR A 274 5.84 18.28 9.04
CA TYR A 274 4.57 18.70 9.62
C TYR A 274 4.74 19.91 10.55
N ASP A 275 5.77 19.91 11.38
CA ASP A 275 6.09 21.02 12.28
C ASP A 275 6.42 22.31 11.50
N ALA A 276 7.02 22.17 10.30
CA ALA A 276 7.29 23.26 9.36
C ALA A 276 6.06 23.66 8.51
N GLY A 277 4.90 23.03 8.71
CA GLY A 277 3.65 23.39 8.05
C GLY A 277 3.42 22.73 6.68
N ALA A 278 3.99 21.56 6.41
CA ALA A 278 3.85 20.86 5.13
C ALA A 278 2.41 20.42 4.81
N ARG A 279 1.55 20.24 5.82
CA ARG A 279 0.20 19.66 5.68
C ARG A 279 -0.63 20.21 4.50
N PRO A 280 -0.74 21.52 4.22
CA PRO A 280 -1.51 22.04 3.08
C PRO A 280 -0.76 21.97 1.74
N CYS A 281 0.46 21.45 1.69
CA CYS A 281 1.37 21.57 0.56
C CYS A 281 1.54 20.28 -0.25
N PHE A 282 0.73 19.26 -0.01
CA PHE A 282 0.72 18.03 -0.81
C PHE A 282 -0.64 17.33 -0.74
N ASP A 283 -0.93 16.51 -1.75
CA ASP A 283 -2.14 15.68 -1.83
C ASP A 283 -1.84 14.22 -1.41
N VAL A 284 -0.62 13.74 -1.65
CA VAL A 284 -0.16 12.37 -1.40
C VAL A 284 1.20 12.40 -0.69
N LEU A 285 1.36 11.62 0.38
CA LEU A 285 2.68 11.36 0.95
C LEU A 285 3.37 10.25 0.13
N SER A 286 4.55 10.53 -0.44
CA SER A 286 5.38 9.49 -1.04
C SER A 286 6.38 8.92 -0.06
N VAL A 287 6.64 7.62 -0.15
CA VAL A 287 7.62 6.90 0.66
C VAL A 287 8.37 5.89 -0.20
N ASN A 288 9.63 5.59 0.14
CA ASN A 288 10.32 4.42 -0.40
C ASN A 288 10.15 3.25 0.58
N ALA A 289 9.68 2.10 0.09
CA ALA A 289 9.29 0.96 0.91
C ALA A 289 10.05 -0.31 0.51
N TYR A 290 11.37 -0.27 0.65
CA TYR A 290 12.23 -1.42 0.38
C TYR A 290 12.17 -2.46 1.49
N GLY A 291 12.12 -3.74 1.12
CA GLY A 291 12.20 -4.85 2.07
C GLY A 291 13.62 -5.18 2.50
N LEU A 292 14.61 -4.78 1.71
CA LEU A 292 16.05 -5.04 1.90
C LEU A 292 16.31 -6.54 2.08
N ARG A 293 16.73 -6.96 3.27
CA ARG A 293 17.05 -8.37 3.62
C ARG A 293 15.86 -9.14 4.18
N ASN A 294 14.72 -8.48 4.37
CA ASN A 294 13.55 -9.04 5.03
C ASN A 294 12.41 -9.25 4.04
N GLY A 295 11.60 -10.29 4.27
CA GLY A 295 10.38 -10.49 3.50
C GLY A 295 9.32 -9.43 3.79
N PRO A 296 8.29 -9.32 2.94
CA PRO A 296 7.26 -8.29 3.07
C PRO A 296 6.37 -8.48 4.30
N ASP A 297 6.32 -9.66 4.90
CA ASP A 297 5.56 -9.94 6.13
C ASP A 297 6.34 -9.65 7.42
N ASP A 298 7.47 -8.97 7.34
CA ASP A 298 8.22 -8.55 8.52
C ASP A 298 7.50 -7.42 9.25
N TRP A 299 7.04 -7.70 10.47
CA TRP A 299 6.26 -6.78 11.30
C TRP A 299 7.11 -6.00 12.32
N ARG A 300 8.43 -6.09 12.27
CA ARG A 300 9.34 -5.40 13.21
C ARG A 300 9.44 -3.90 12.92
N PHE A 301 8.33 -3.22 12.78
CA PHE A 301 8.26 -1.78 12.57
C PHE A 301 8.32 -0.95 13.86
N GLU A 302 8.20 -1.60 15.02
CA GLU A 302 8.27 -0.94 16.34
C GLU A 302 9.59 -0.26 16.63
N ARG A 303 10.64 -0.79 16.04
CA ARG A 303 11.95 -0.22 16.22
C ARG A 303 12.16 0.81 15.15
N THR A 304 12.22 2.08 15.55
CA THR A 304 12.74 3.15 14.70
C THR A 304 14.17 2.83 14.20
N THR A 305 14.74 1.73 14.67
CA THR A 305 16.05 1.18 14.33
C THR A 305 16.05 0.15 13.21
N ASP A 306 14.89 -0.29 12.72
CA ASP A 306 14.80 -1.28 11.65
C ASP A 306 14.19 -0.68 10.39
N VAL A 307 14.82 -0.93 9.24
CA VAL A 307 14.27 -0.63 7.93
C VAL A 307 13.78 -1.93 7.31
N ASN A 308 12.48 -1.99 7.02
CA ASN A 308 11.83 -3.11 6.33
C ASN A 308 10.57 -2.62 5.59
N PHE A 309 9.91 -3.52 4.87
CA PHE A 309 8.72 -3.19 4.09
C PHE A 309 7.55 -2.64 4.93
N SER A 310 7.50 -2.87 6.24
CA SER A 310 6.45 -2.34 7.13
C SER A 310 6.65 -0.87 7.55
N ARG A 311 7.75 -0.24 7.16
CA ARG A 311 8.08 1.15 7.52
C ARG A 311 6.95 2.16 7.20
N PRO A 312 6.20 2.05 6.09
CA PRO A 312 5.07 2.93 5.79
C PRO A 312 4.00 3.00 6.89
N VAL A 313 3.82 1.95 7.69
CA VAL A 313 2.87 1.93 8.82
C VAL A 313 3.25 2.96 9.89
N VAL A 314 4.55 3.11 10.18
CA VAL A 314 5.07 4.12 11.13
C VAL A 314 4.78 5.52 10.60
N LEU A 315 5.09 5.75 9.31
CA LEU A 315 4.86 7.05 8.66
C LEU A 315 3.36 7.38 8.58
N ARG A 316 2.51 6.38 8.35
CA ARG A 316 1.05 6.54 8.42
C ARG A 316 0.59 6.98 9.81
N GLY A 317 1.17 6.41 10.86
CA GLY A 317 0.88 6.83 12.25
C GLY A 317 1.20 8.31 12.49
N ILE A 318 2.30 8.82 11.92
CA ILE A 318 2.65 10.25 12.00
C ILE A 318 1.62 11.11 11.25
N MET A 319 1.19 10.71 10.04
CA MET A 319 0.12 11.42 9.31
C MET A 319 -1.16 11.53 10.14
N VAL A 320 -1.60 10.41 10.74
CA VAL A 320 -2.81 10.37 11.56
C VAL A 320 -2.67 11.29 12.80
N GLN A 321 -1.54 11.26 13.48
CA GLN A 321 -1.26 12.12 14.63
C GLN A 321 -1.27 13.61 14.26
N ASN A 322 -0.88 13.95 13.02
CA ASN A 322 -0.92 15.31 12.49
C ASN A 322 -2.25 15.69 11.82
N GLY A 323 -3.29 14.83 11.96
CA GLY A 323 -4.64 15.08 11.43
C GLY A 323 -4.75 14.96 9.91
N ASP A 324 -3.90 14.18 9.27
CA ASP A 324 -3.81 14.02 7.81
C ASP A 324 -4.25 12.62 7.35
N ALA A 325 -5.14 11.97 8.11
CA ALA A 325 -5.64 10.63 7.85
C ALA A 325 -6.40 10.48 6.51
N SER A 326 -6.92 11.57 5.95
CA SER A 326 -7.65 11.56 4.68
C SER A 326 -6.75 11.53 3.43
N LYS A 327 -5.43 11.67 3.58
CA LYS A 327 -4.49 11.55 2.48
C LYS A 327 -3.88 10.14 2.40
N PRO A 328 -3.59 9.63 1.21
CA PRO A 328 -2.95 8.34 1.02
C PRO A 328 -1.43 8.43 1.21
N ILE A 329 -0.82 7.25 1.38
CA ILE A 329 0.60 7.04 1.09
C ILE A 329 0.71 6.35 -0.27
N TRP A 330 1.67 6.79 -1.11
CA TRP A 330 2.10 6.07 -2.30
C TRP A 330 3.54 5.60 -2.11
N ALA A 331 3.79 4.31 -2.35
CA ALA A 331 5.14 3.77 -2.33
C ALA A 331 5.82 4.07 -3.68
N SER A 332 6.67 5.09 -3.66
CA SER A 332 7.38 5.59 -4.83
C SER A 332 8.38 4.58 -5.38
N GLU A 333 8.94 3.75 -4.50
CA GLU A 333 9.87 2.69 -4.85
C GLU A 333 9.70 1.50 -3.90
N ILE A 334 9.52 0.30 -4.49
CA ILE A 334 9.50 -0.97 -3.78
C ILE A 334 10.35 -2.00 -4.53
N GLY A 335 10.93 -2.95 -3.83
CA GLY A 335 11.64 -4.06 -4.48
C GLY A 335 12.63 -4.77 -3.57
N TRP A 336 13.19 -5.84 -4.12
CA TRP A 336 14.26 -6.64 -3.55
C TRP A 336 15.34 -6.86 -4.58
N ASP A 337 16.60 -6.71 -4.15
CA ASP A 337 17.79 -6.92 -4.97
C ASP A 337 18.07 -8.41 -5.13
N SER A 338 18.51 -8.83 -6.33
CA SER A 338 18.86 -10.21 -6.66
C SER A 338 20.24 -10.29 -7.33
N LEU A 339 21.28 -9.99 -6.55
CA LEU A 339 22.67 -10.01 -7.02
C LEU A 339 23.07 -11.38 -7.55
N PRO A 340 23.87 -11.46 -8.63
CA PRO A 340 24.41 -12.72 -9.13
C PRO A 340 25.33 -13.39 -8.10
N ALA A 341 25.45 -14.70 -8.18
CA ALA A 341 26.22 -15.49 -7.19
C ALA A 341 27.72 -15.16 -7.16
N ASP A 342 28.26 -14.62 -8.23
CA ASP A 342 29.65 -14.17 -8.40
C ASP A 342 29.86 -12.68 -8.13
N TRP A 343 28.84 -11.99 -7.57
CA TRP A 343 28.93 -10.58 -7.23
C TRP A 343 30.01 -10.32 -6.17
N THR A 344 30.95 -9.42 -6.51
CA THR A 344 32.06 -9.03 -5.61
C THR A 344 31.96 -7.59 -5.09
N GLY A 345 30.96 -6.83 -5.57
CA GLY A 345 30.73 -5.45 -5.14
C GLY A 345 30.05 -5.33 -3.77
N ALA A 346 29.75 -4.10 -3.37
CA ALA A 346 28.99 -3.85 -2.15
C ALA A 346 27.58 -4.42 -2.24
N ASN A 347 27.11 -5.05 -1.16
CA ASN A 347 25.74 -5.53 -0.99
C ASN A 347 24.97 -4.55 -0.08
N LEU A 348 24.57 -3.41 -0.65
CA LEU A 348 23.95 -2.31 0.10
C LEU A 348 22.50 -2.60 0.46
N PHE A 349 21.77 -3.29 -0.44
CA PHE A 349 20.32 -3.48 -0.33
C PHE A 349 19.93 -4.87 0.18
N GLY A 350 20.89 -5.72 0.51
CA GLY A 350 20.68 -7.14 0.69
C GLY A 350 20.61 -7.85 -0.67
N SER A 351 20.45 -9.17 -0.65
CA SER A 351 20.25 -9.95 -1.87
C SER A 351 19.40 -11.17 -1.58
N VAL A 352 18.49 -11.49 -2.49
CA VAL A 352 17.66 -12.69 -2.48
C VAL A 352 17.78 -13.39 -3.83
N SER A 353 17.35 -14.65 -3.93
CA SER A 353 17.27 -15.30 -5.25
C SER A 353 16.18 -14.66 -6.11
N ARG A 354 16.28 -14.79 -7.46
CA ARG A 354 15.23 -14.32 -8.40
C ARG A 354 13.84 -14.88 -8.07
N ALA A 355 13.76 -16.11 -7.60
CA ALA A 355 12.49 -16.71 -7.18
C ALA A 355 11.92 -16.05 -5.92
N ILE A 356 12.76 -15.73 -4.94
CA ILE A 356 12.35 -15.01 -3.72
C ILE A 356 12.02 -13.55 -4.06
N GLN A 357 12.78 -12.89 -4.91
CA GLN A 357 12.46 -11.54 -5.41
C GLN A 357 11.04 -11.50 -5.99
N ALA A 358 10.70 -12.46 -6.85
CA ALA A 358 9.36 -12.58 -7.44
C ALA A 358 8.28 -12.80 -6.36
N ALA A 359 8.48 -13.76 -5.46
CA ALA A 359 7.52 -14.08 -4.40
C ALA A 359 7.32 -12.91 -3.43
N TYR A 360 8.39 -12.23 -3.03
CA TYR A 360 8.34 -11.10 -2.10
C TYR A 360 7.67 -9.88 -2.74
N THR A 361 7.96 -9.59 -4.00
CA THR A 361 7.34 -8.44 -4.68
C THR A 361 5.84 -8.65 -4.84
N VAL A 362 5.39 -9.85 -5.24
CA VAL A 362 3.95 -10.18 -5.29
C VAL A 362 3.32 -10.06 -3.91
N ARG A 363 3.92 -10.67 -2.90
CA ARG A 363 3.39 -10.65 -1.52
C ARG A 363 3.32 -9.24 -0.93
N ALA A 364 4.22 -8.34 -1.35
CA ALA A 364 4.17 -6.94 -0.94
C ALA A 364 2.89 -6.24 -1.42
N PHE A 365 2.49 -6.43 -2.67
CA PHE A 365 1.23 -5.92 -3.20
C PHE A 365 0.04 -6.54 -2.48
N GLU A 366 -0.02 -7.87 -2.38
CA GLU A 366 -1.11 -8.57 -1.67
C GLU A 366 -1.27 -8.07 -0.23
N ARG A 367 -0.16 -7.89 0.49
CA ARG A 367 -0.19 -7.38 1.85
C ARG A 367 -0.72 -5.95 1.93
N ALA A 368 -0.27 -5.07 1.03
CA ALA A 368 -0.72 -3.69 1.00
C ALA A 368 -2.23 -3.61 0.70
N GLU A 369 -2.72 -4.32 -0.31
CA GLU A 369 -4.15 -4.37 -0.65
C GLU A 369 -4.99 -4.94 0.50
N GLN A 370 -4.53 -5.99 1.16
CA GLN A 370 -5.26 -6.66 2.24
C GLN A 370 -5.25 -5.88 3.57
N GLN A 371 -4.21 -5.08 3.85
CA GLN A 371 -3.97 -4.57 5.20
C GLN A 371 -3.85 -3.04 5.29
N TRP A 372 -3.55 -2.35 4.17
CA TRP A 372 -3.24 -0.93 4.14
C TRP A 372 -4.16 -0.15 3.20
N PRO A 373 -5.45 0.06 3.56
CA PRO A 373 -6.41 0.74 2.70
C PRO A 373 -6.05 2.20 2.37
N TRP A 374 -5.09 2.74 3.09
CA TRP A 374 -4.49 4.06 2.87
C TRP A 374 -3.30 4.02 1.89
N MET A 375 -2.86 2.84 1.46
CA MET A 375 -1.83 2.70 0.42
C MET A 375 -2.50 2.83 -0.95
N GLY A 376 -2.07 3.82 -1.71
CA GLY A 376 -2.49 3.97 -3.10
C GLY A 376 -1.52 3.25 -4.05
N ASN A 377 -0.90 4.02 -4.95
CA ASN A 377 0.01 3.44 -5.94
C ASN A 377 1.32 2.95 -5.32
N MET A 378 1.85 1.84 -5.85
CA MET A 378 3.14 1.25 -5.46
C MET A 378 3.98 1.02 -6.72
N ALA A 379 5.09 1.74 -6.86
CA ALA A 379 5.95 1.69 -8.03
C ALA A 379 7.15 0.74 -7.80
N VAL A 380 7.17 -0.36 -8.53
CA VAL A 380 8.30 -1.30 -8.49
C VAL A 380 9.57 -0.62 -8.98
N TRP A 381 10.64 -0.72 -8.25
CA TRP A 381 11.98 -0.36 -8.66
C TRP A 381 12.66 -1.59 -9.24
N HIS A 382 12.97 -1.65 -10.52
CA HIS A 382 12.57 -0.84 -11.67
C HIS A 382 12.26 -1.74 -12.89
N PHE A 383 11.72 -1.16 -13.99
CA PHE A 383 11.44 -1.93 -15.19
C PHE A 383 12.72 -2.43 -15.87
N ARG A 384 13.60 -1.51 -16.31
CA ARG A 384 14.83 -1.83 -17.03
C ARG A 384 15.82 -0.65 -16.96
N MET A 385 17.08 -0.91 -16.65
CA MET A 385 18.19 -0.01 -16.90
C MET A 385 18.79 -0.27 -18.29
N VAL A 386 19.34 0.74 -18.93
CA VAL A 386 19.61 0.72 -20.37
C VAL A 386 21.10 0.75 -20.74
N GLN A 387 21.97 1.14 -19.79
CA GLN A 387 23.40 1.28 -20.05
C GLN A 387 24.18 0.03 -19.67
N PRO A 388 25.13 -0.47 -20.50
CA PRO A 388 25.98 -1.59 -20.13
C PRO A 388 26.79 -1.37 -18.85
N SER A 389 27.08 -0.13 -18.50
CA SER A 389 27.73 0.23 -17.24
C SER A 389 26.91 -0.11 -16.01
N ASP A 390 25.59 -0.16 -16.13
CA ASP A 390 24.64 -0.39 -15.03
C ASP A 390 24.80 -1.80 -14.44
N LEU A 391 25.24 -2.76 -15.25
CA LEU A 391 25.57 -4.13 -14.79
C LEU A 391 26.59 -4.19 -13.64
N LYS A 392 27.33 -3.11 -13.41
CA LYS A 392 28.30 -2.96 -12.31
C LYS A 392 27.69 -2.36 -11.03
N LEU A 393 26.43 -1.98 -11.09
CA LEU A 393 25.70 -1.35 -9.99
C LEU A 393 24.78 -2.38 -9.33
N PRO A 394 24.75 -2.48 -8.00
CA PRO A 394 23.81 -3.39 -7.33
C PRO A 394 22.36 -3.04 -7.64
N GLN A 395 22.03 -1.78 -7.85
CA GLN A 395 20.69 -1.32 -8.19
C GLN A 395 20.14 -1.92 -9.49
N TYR A 396 21.00 -2.37 -10.40
CA TYR A 396 20.57 -3.02 -11.65
C TYR A 396 19.76 -4.29 -11.39
N TYR A 397 20.07 -5.04 -10.36
CA TYR A 397 19.53 -6.37 -10.11
C TYR A 397 18.15 -6.37 -9.40
N PHE A 398 17.53 -5.21 -9.32
CA PHE A 398 16.09 -5.06 -9.05
C PHE A 398 15.23 -5.22 -10.30
N ASP A 399 15.83 -5.32 -11.47
CA ASP A 399 15.22 -5.27 -12.79
C ASP A 399 14.08 -6.28 -12.99
N LEU A 400 12.99 -5.84 -13.64
CA LEU A 400 11.92 -6.70 -14.14
C LEU A 400 12.29 -7.29 -15.49
N VAL A 401 13.07 -6.57 -16.28
CA VAL A 401 13.53 -6.95 -17.62
C VAL A 401 15.00 -6.59 -17.73
N SER A 402 15.81 -7.56 -18.17
CA SER A 402 17.25 -7.33 -18.32
C SER A 402 17.57 -6.36 -19.45
N ILE A 403 18.81 -5.88 -19.50
CA ILE A 403 19.30 -5.02 -20.58
C ILE A 403 19.09 -5.66 -21.97
N ASP A 404 19.14 -6.99 -22.06
CA ASP A 404 18.92 -7.75 -23.29
C ASP A 404 17.44 -8.07 -23.57
N TRP A 405 16.53 -7.37 -22.91
CA TRP A 405 15.09 -7.54 -23.07
C TRP A 405 14.54 -8.91 -22.66
N LYS A 406 15.18 -9.59 -21.72
CA LYS A 406 14.70 -10.85 -21.16
C LYS A 406 13.90 -10.55 -19.88
N PRO A 407 12.61 -10.92 -19.83
CA PRO A 407 11.85 -10.77 -18.60
C PRO A 407 12.39 -11.70 -17.51
N GLU A 408 12.54 -11.17 -16.30
CA GLU A 408 12.92 -11.90 -15.11
C GLU A 408 11.70 -12.62 -14.47
N PRO A 409 11.89 -13.59 -13.59
CA PRO A 409 10.76 -14.29 -12.93
C PRO A 409 9.76 -13.35 -12.26
N VAL A 410 10.20 -12.23 -11.71
CA VAL A 410 9.36 -11.22 -11.06
C VAL A 410 8.39 -10.57 -12.05
N TYR A 411 8.77 -10.36 -13.29
CA TYR A 411 7.88 -9.84 -14.34
C TYR A 411 6.65 -10.72 -14.54
N TYR A 412 6.86 -12.03 -14.72
CA TYR A 412 5.76 -12.97 -14.94
C TYR A 412 4.88 -13.17 -13.70
N ALA A 413 5.49 -13.13 -12.52
CA ALA A 413 4.77 -13.21 -11.25
C ALA A 413 3.84 -12.01 -11.05
N LEU A 414 4.32 -10.80 -11.33
CA LEU A 414 3.53 -9.57 -11.31
C LEU A 414 2.45 -9.57 -12.39
N GLN A 415 2.75 -10.01 -13.62
CA GLN A 415 1.75 -10.15 -14.68
C GLN A 415 0.58 -11.03 -14.23
N LYS A 416 0.86 -12.17 -13.61
CA LYS A 416 -0.18 -13.06 -13.06
C LYS A 416 -1.02 -12.37 -11.99
N LEU A 417 -0.40 -11.62 -11.09
CA LEU A 417 -1.10 -10.86 -10.04
C LEU A 417 -2.00 -9.78 -10.64
N MET A 418 -1.43 -8.92 -11.49
CA MET A 418 -2.08 -7.71 -11.99
C MET A 418 -3.18 -7.97 -13.02
N THR A 419 -3.20 -9.17 -13.63
CA THR A 419 -4.24 -9.60 -14.58
C THR A 419 -5.32 -10.48 -13.92
N ALA A 420 -5.18 -10.80 -12.64
CA ALA A 420 -6.23 -11.48 -11.88
C ALA A 420 -7.44 -10.56 -11.63
N PRO A 421 -8.65 -11.10 -11.47
CA PRO A 421 -9.81 -10.30 -11.06
C PRO A 421 -9.51 -9.56 -9.75
N PRO A 422 -9.81 -8.25 -9.67
CA PRO A 422 -9.55 -7.48 -8.47
C PRO A 422 -10.53 -7.85 -7.35
N VAL A 423 -10.08 -7.74 -6.10
CA VAL A 423 -10.86 -8.03 -4.91
C VAL A 423 -10.93 -6.80 -4.02
N VAL A 424 -12.11 -6.52 -3.48
CA VAL A 424 -12.30 -5.49 -2.45
C VAL A 424 -11.88 -6.07 -1.10
N TYR A 425 -10.90 -5.43 -0.48
CA TYR A 425 -10.42 -5.77 0.86
C TYR A 425 -10.94 -4.76 1.90
N ARG A 426 -10.38 -4.78 3.11
CA ARG A 426 -10.72 -3.82 4.17
C ARG A 426 -10.45 -2.37 3.74
N GLY A 427 -11.30 -1.43 4.16
CA GLY A 427 -11.13 -0.01 3.89
C GLY A 427 -12.45 0.70 3.61
N TYR A 428 -12.35 2.01 3.41
CA TYR A 428 -13.37 2.83 2.77
C TYR A 428 -13.05 2.91 1.28
N HIS A 429 -13.94 2.48 0.42
CA HIS A 429 -13.78 2.50 -1.04
C HIS A 429 -14.84 3.41 -1.66
N GLN A 430 -14.38 4.37 -2.46
CA GLN A 430 -15.23 5.29 -3.20
C GLN A 430 -15.95 4.59 -4.36
N GLU A 431 -16.95 5.26 -4.93
CA GLU A 431 -17.68 4.78 -6.08
C GLU A 431 -16.83 4.56 -7.34
N ASP A 432 -15.66 5.19 -7.43
CA ASP A 432 -14.70 5.05 -8.54
C ASP A 432 -13.61 4.00 -8.27
N TYR A 433 -13.74 3.22 -7.17
CA TYR A 433 -12.74 2.20 -6.82
C TYR A 433 -12.63 1.14 -7.93
N TYR A 434 -11.41 0.86 -8.35
CA TYR A 434 -11.11 0.05 -9.54
C TYR A 434 -11.67 -1.39 -9.51
N ALA A 435 -11.94 -1.95 -8.34
CA ALA A 435 -12.52 -3.28 -8.18
C ALA A 435 -14.06 -3.32 -8.25
N LEU A 436 -14.73 -2.17 -8.44
CA LEU A 436 -16.18 -2.07 -8.56
C LEU A 436 -16.60 -2.13 -10.03
N HIS A 437 -17.46 -3.08 -10.39
CA HIS A 437 -17.93 -3.28 -11.75
C HIS A 437 -19.36 -2.75 -11.91
N TRP A 438 -19.49 -1.59 -12.52
CA TRP A 438 -20.78 -0.93 -12.79
C TRP A 438 -21.35 -1.42 -14.11
N GLY A 439 -22.52 -2.07 -14.05
CA GLY A 439 -23.28 -2.44 -15.25
C GLY A 439 -23.89 -1.23 -15.97
N SER A 440 -24.60 -1.47 -17.07
CA SER A 440 -25.29 -0.39 -17.78
C SER A 440 -26.37 0.25 -16.90
N GLY A 441 -26.62 1.55 -17.13
CA GLY A 441 -27.66 2.32 -16.41
C GLY A 441 -27.15 3.06 -15.17
N TRP A 442 -25.86 3.06 -14.90
CA TRP A 442 -25.21 3.91 -13.92
C TRP A 442 -24.52 5.09 -14.59
N SER A 443 -24.47 6.21 -13.88
CA SER A 443 -23.74 7.41 -14.30
C SER A 443 -23.08 8.09 -13.10
N HIS A 444 -21.81 8.50 -13.28
CA HIS A 444 -21.13 9.29 -12.27
C HIS A 444 -21.76 10.69 -12.15
N GLN A 445 -21.91 11.16 -10.91
CA GLN A 445 -22.43 12.47 -10.56
C GLN A 445 -21.50 13.14 -9.55
N SER A 446 -21.43 14.47 -9.61
CA SER A 446 -20.71 15.26 -8.61
C SER A 446 -21.69 16.02 -7.73
N ASP A 447 -21.55 15.93 -6.41
CA ASP A 447 -22.33 16.67 -5.42
C ASP A 447 -21.46 16.91 -4.17
N GLN A 448 -21.36 18.15 -3.71
CA GLN A 448 -20.57 18.51 -2.54
C GLN A 448 -21.00 17.82 -1.23
N ARG A 449 -22.20 17.25 -1.19
CA ARG A 449 -22.74 16.50 -0.05
C ARG A 449 -22.30 15.04 -0.05
N ALA A 450 -21.88 14.51 -1.21
CA ALA A 450 -21.30 13.18 -1.32
C ALA A 450 -19.90 13.13 -0.69
N VAL A 451 -19.50 11.97 -0.24
CA VAL A 451 -18.15 11.76 0.31
C VAL A 451 -17.12 11.98 -0.80
N LEU A 452 -16.12 12.79 -0.54
CA LEU A 452 -15.14 13.27 -1.54
C LEU A 452 -15.76 13.89 -2.82
N GLY A 453 -17.06 14.19 -2.82
CA GLY A 453 -17.74 14.96 -3.85
C GLY A 453 -18.27 14.18 -5.04
N GLY A 454 -18.16 12.85 -5.06
CA GLY A 454 -18.63 11.97 -6.14
C GLY A 454 -19.59 10.89 -5.66
N TYR A 455 -20.48 10.42 -6.54
CA TYR A 455 -21.32 9.24 -6.35
C TYR A 455 -21.83 8.69 -7.68
N ASN A 456 -22.20 7.42 -7.73
CA ASN A 456 -22.87 6.86 -8.91
C ASN A 456 -24.38 6.80 -8.72
N LEU A 457 -25.12 7.28 -9.74
CA LEU A 457 -26.58 7.34 -9.78
C LEU A 457 -27.13 6.36 -10.82
N SER A 458 -28.20 5.66 -10.46
CA SER A 458 -29.03 4.92 -11.43
C SER A 458 -30.50 5.18 -11.19
N THR A 459 -31.26 5.31 -12.30
CA THR A 459 -32.72 5.31 -12.31
C THR A 459 -33.30 4.09 -13.04
N THR A 460 -32.43 3.16 -13.47
CA THR A 460 -32.77 2.02 -14.32
C THR A 460 -32.98 0.76 -13.48
N PRO A 461 -34.24 0.26 -13.34
CA PRO A 461 -34.47 -1.03 -12.69
C PRO A 461 -33.68 -2.14 -13.40
N GLY A 462 -33.04 -2.99 -12.60
CA GLY A 462 -32.17 -4.06 -13.08
C GLY A 462 -30.69 -3.68 -13.26
N ALA A 463 -30.33 -2.39 -13.24
CA ALA A 463 -28.91 -2.00 -13.24
C ALA A 463 -28.17 -2.62 -12.05
N THR A 464 -26.92 -3.08 -12.28
CA THR A 464 -26.15 -3.82 -11.27
C THR A 464 -24.82 -3.15 -10.95
N LEU A 465 -24.41 -3.27 -9.71
CA LEU A 465 -23.03 -3.16 -9.26
C LEU A 465 -22.58 -4.54 -8.78
N THR A 466 -21.40 -5.00 -9.23
CA THR A 466 -20.84 -6.30 -8.81
C THR A 466 -19.39 -6.14 -8.41
N PHE A 467 -18.96 -6.92 -7.44
CA PHE A 467 -17.56 -6.98 -6.99
C PHE A 467 -17.31 -8.24 -6.17
N ASP A 468 -16.05 -8.65 -6.11
CA ASP A 468 -15.57 -9.69 -5.22
C ASP A 468 -15.04 -9.05 -3.93
N LEU A 469 -15.37 -9.62 -2.77
CA LEU A 469 -15.12 -9.08 -1.44
C LEU A 469 -14.39 -10.09 -0.57
N ASP A 470 -13.27 -9.71 0.04
CA ASP A 470 -12.60 -10.46 1.08
C ASP A 470 -12.61 -9.68 2.41
N ALA A 471 -13.75 -9.73 3.09
CA ALA A 471 -13.99 -9.07 4.38
C ALA A 471 -15.00 -9.87 5.22
N SER A 472 -15.07 -9.60 6.53
CA SER A 472 -16.06 -10.24 7.41
C SER A 472 -17.35 -9.45 7.56
N TRP A 473 -17.34 -8.15 7.25
CA TRP A 473 -18.54 -7.31 7.21
C TRP A 473 -18.46 -6.25 6.11
N LEU A 474 -19.63 -5.74 5.72
CA LEU A 474 -19.80 -4.78 4.64
C LEU A 474 -20.89 -3.76 5.00
N ASP A 475 -20.59 -2.47 4.86
CA ASP A 475 -21.55 -1.38 4.84
C ASP A 475 -21.59 -0.74 3.45
N LEU A 476 -22.76 -0.36 2.96
CA LEU A 476 -22.92 0.46 1.77
C LEU A 476 -23.15 1.92 2.17
N VAL A 477 -22.52 2.85 1.47
CA VAL A 477 -22.65 4.29 1.70
C VAL A 477 -23.54 4.89 0.61
N THR A 478 -24.62 5.56 1.02
CA THR A 478 -25.61 6.09 0.09
C THR A 478 -26.22 7.41 0.57
N PRO A 479 -26.82 8.21 -0.32
CA PRO A 479 -27.82 9.17 0.07
C PRO A 479 -29.14 8.46 0.46
N VAL A 480 -29.94 9.09 1.32
CA VAL A 480 -31.29 8.68 1.68
C VAL A 480 -32.24 9.87 1.63
N GLY A 481 -33.54 9.62 1.45
CA GLY A 481 -34.55 10.69 1.42
C GLY A 481 -35.82 10.29 0.68
N PRO A 482 -36.84 11.19 0.56
CA PRO A 482 -38.15 10.84 0.00
C PRO A 482 -38.14 10.39 -1.46
N ARG A 483 -37.11 10.77 -2.21
CA ARG A 483 -36.99 10.45 -3.65
C ARG A 483 -36.22 9.16 -3.94
N TRP A 484 -35.48 8.64 -2.96
CA TRP A 484 -34.58 7.51 -3.18
C TRP A 484 -35.35 6.19 -3.16
N GLY A 485 -34.88 5.24 -3.97
CA GLY A 485 -35.54 3.97 -4.23
C GLY A 485 -34.98 2.81 -3.42
N LYS A 486 -35.03 1.62 -4.03
CA LYS A 486 -34.68 0.35 -3.35
C LYS A 486 -33.65 -0.45 -4.13
N LEU A 487 -32.80 -1.14 -3.38
CA LEU A 487 -31.79 -2.06 -3.87
C LEU A 487 -32.09 -3.49 -3.40
N ALA A 488 -31.83 -4.47 -4.27
CA ALA A 488 -31.78 -5.88 -3.91
C ALA A 488 -30.30 -6.30 -3.83
N ILE A 489 -29.95 -7.05 -2.79
CA ILE A 489 -28.57 -7.44 -2.52
C ILE A 489 -28.50 -8.95 -2.33
N THR A 490 -27.55 -9.58 -3.00
CA THR A 490 -27.17 -10.97 -2.80
C THR A 490 -25.66 -11.08 -2.61
N ILE A 491 -25.25 -12.04 -1.78
CA ILE A 491 -23.85 -12.40 -1.56
C ILE A 491 -23.75 -13.91 -1.83
N ASP A 492 -22.85 -14.32 -2.74
CA ASP A 492 -22.72 -15.69 -3.27
C ASP A 492 -24.06 -16.26 -3.77
N GLY A 493 -24.82 -15.42 -4.48
CA GLY A 493 -26.14 -15.76 -5.01
C GLY A 493 -27.22 -15.94 -3.95
N SER A 494 -26.95 -15.67 -2.67
CA SER A 494 -27.87 -15.88 -1.56
C SER A 494 -28.27 -14.55 -0.90
N PRO A 495 -29.57 -14.25 -0.75
CA PRO A 495 -30.03 -13.12 0.05
C PRO A 495 -29.80 -13.33 1.56
N TYR A 496 -29.56 -14.54 1.99
CA TYR A 496 -29.37 -14.87 3.42
C TYR A 496 -28.00 -14.43 3.95
N LYS A 497 -27.01 -14.29 3.11
CA LYS A 497 -25.70 -13.76 3.50
C LYS A 497 -25.68 -12.22 3.68
N ALA A 498 -26.66 -11.52 3.09
CA ALA A 498 -26.93 -10.11 3.37
C ALA A 498 -27.78 -9.99 4.67
N ASN A 499 -27.24 -10.50 5.77
CA ASN A 499 -27.94 -10.83 7.01
C ASN A 499 -28.38 -9.62 7.87
N ARG A 500 -27.88 -8.42 7.54
CA ARG A 500 -28.25 -7.16 8.20
C ARG A 500 -29.49 -6.50 7.57
N LEU A 501 -29.97 -7.01 6.44
CA LEU A 501 -31.07 -6.43 5.70
C LEU A 501 -32.37 -7.19 5.91
N PRO A 502 -33.56 -6.49 5.89
CA PRO A 502 -34.85 -7.15 5.86
C PRO A 502 -35.01 -7.92 4.54
N ARG A 503 -35.76 -9.02 4.61
CA ARG A 503 -36.00 -9.89 3.45
C ARG A 503 -37.42 -9.73 2.96
N GLN A 504 -37.57 -9.73 1.63
CA GLN A 504 -38.85 -9.78 0.97
C GLN A 504 -38.81 -10.87 -0.11
N GLY A 505 -39.51 -11.98 0.15
CA GLY A 505 -39.36 -13.20 -0.68
C GLY A 505 -37.94 -13.71 -0.69
N ASN A 506 -37.35 -13.89 -1.85
CA ASN A 506 -35.98 -14.37 -2.05
C ASN A 506 -34.95 -13.23 -2.18
N ALA A 507 -35.24 -12.01 -1.75
CA ALA A 507 -34.35 -10.86 -1.87
C ALA A 507 -34.05 -10.22 -0.51
N ALA A 508 -32.82 -9.82 -0.27
CA ALA A 508 -32.47 -8.88 0.78
C ALA A 508 -32.63 -7.46 0.24
N ILE A 509 -33.43 -6.63 0.91
CA ILE A 509 -33.86 -5.32 0.43
C ILE A 509 -33.22 -4.22 1.29
N LEU A 510 -32.55 -3.28 0.62
CA LEU A 510 -32.17 -2.00 1.19
C LEU A 510 -33.11 -0.93 0.63
N ASP A 511 -33.90 -0.30 1.51
CA ASP A 511 -34.77 0.83 1.20
C ASP A 511 -34.03 2.13 1.56
N LEU A 512 -33.82 2.99 0.58
CA LEU A 512 -33.20 4.30 0.74
C LEU A 512 -34.20 5.42 1.01
N GLY A 513 -35.51 5.08 1.01
CA GLY A 513 -36.59 6.01 1.33
C GLY A 513 -36.53 6.46 2.78
N ALA A 514 -36.54 7.77 3.01
CA ALA A 514 -36.53 8.39 4.34
C ALA A 514 -37.32 9.70 4.33
N PRO A 515 -37.90 10.15 5.47
CA PRO A 515 -38.65 11.41 5.53
C PRO A 515 -37.79 12.64 5.21
N GLY A 516 -36.51 12.64 5.54
CA GLY A 516 -35.54 13.71 5.31
C GLY A 516 -34.39 13.27 4.42
N GLU A 517 -33.81 14.20 3.70
CA GLU A 517 -32.63 13.93 2.88
C GLU A 517 -31.34 13.93 3.76
N ALA A 518 -30.51 12.90 3.61
CA ALA A 518 -29.18 12.80 4.22
C ALA A 518 -28.21 12.14 3.24
N TRP A 519 -26.93 12.46 3.39
CA TRP A 519 -25.85 11.97 2.53
C TRP A 519 -24.77 11.27 3.37
N GLY A 520 -24.00 10.38 2.72
CA GLY A 520 -22.97 9.62 3.40
C GLY A 520 -23.53 8.64 4.46
N VAL A 521 -24.77 8.20 4.29
CA VAL A 521 -25.42 7.29 5.25
C VAL A 521 -24.89 5.88 5.05
N ARG A 522 -24.36 5.30 6.13
CA ARG A 522 -23.81 3.93 6.14
C ARG A 522 -24.92 2.94 6.48
N HIS A 523 -25.13 1.96 5.60
CA HIS A 523 -26.08 0.88 5.74
C HIS A 523 -25.36 -0.44 5.95
N PRO A 524 -25.43 -1.06 7.14
CA PRO A 524 -24.89 -2.40 7.35
C PRO A 524 -25.58 -3.42 6.42
N ILE A 525 -24.79 -4.06 5.54
CA ILE A 525 -25.24 -5.07 4.59
C ILE A 525 -25.06 -6.46 5.17
N ALA A 526 -23.84 -6.79 5.55
CA ALA A 526 -23.44 -8.10 6.01
C ALA A 526 -22.55 -8.03 7.25
N ASP A 527 -22.56 -9.11 8.03
CA ASP A 527 -21.71 -9.30 9.20
C ASP A 527 -21.49 -10.80 9.41
N GLY A 528 -20.27 -11.19 9.80
CA GLY A 528 -19.93 -12.58 10.02
C GLY A 528 -19.80 -13.39 8.72
N LEU A 529 -19.37 -12.76 7.62
CA LEU A 529 -18.93 -13.49 6.43
C LEU A 529 -17.72 -14.34 6.78
N GLY A 530 -17.70 -15.58 6.29
CA GLY A 530 -16.61 -16.53 6.50
C GLY A 530 -15.31 -16.08 5.84
N PRO A 531 -14.22 -16.82 6.03
CA PRO A 531 -12.97 -16.56 5.31
C PRO A 531 -13.11 -16.88 3.82
N GLY A 532 -12.38 -16.11 2.99
CA GLY A 532 -12.36 -16.26 1.53
C GLY A 532 -13.08 -15.13 0.82
N VAL A 533 -13.11 -15.24 -0.51
CA VAL A 533 -13.72 -14.25 -1.40
C VAL A 533 -15.22 -14.54 -1.55
N HIS A 534 -16.03 -13.50 -1.43
CA HIS A 534 -17.48 -13.52 -1.59
C HIS A 534 -17.90 -12.68 -2.78
N HIS A 535 -18.76 -13.18 -3.64
CA HIS A 535 -19.29 -12.44 -4.78
C HIS A 535 -20.53 -11.63 -4.38
N VAL A 536 -20.46 -10.29 -4.48
CA VAL A 536 -21.52 -9.36 -4.12
C VAL A 536 -22.20 -8.84 -5.37
N VAL A 537 -23.55 -8.89 -5.38
CA VAL A 537 -24.38 -8.30 -6.44
C VAL A 537 -25.42 -7.37 -5.82
N ILE A 538 -25.37 -6.10 -6.21
CA ILE A 538 -26.34 -5.06 -5.84
C ILE A 538 -27.12 -4.70 -7.09
N ARG A 539 -28.45 -4.79 -7.03
CA ARG A 539 -29.36 -4.53 -8.17
C ARG A 539 -30.37 -3.46 -7.82
N VAL A 540 -30.55 -2.52 -8.72
CA VAL A 540 -31.64 -1.50 -8.62
C VAL A 540 -32.99 -2.19 -8.77
N LEU A 541 -33.90 -2.00 -7.81
CA LEU A 541 -35.30 -2.47 -7.86
C LEU A 541 -36.25 -1.39 -8.33
N SER A 542 -36.15 -0.20 -7.75
CA SER A 542 -37.07 0.89 -8.05
C SER A 542 -36.48 2.26 -7.68
N GLY A 543 -36.96 3.30 -8.35
CA GLY A 543 -36.63 4.70 -8.10
C GLY A 543 -35.19 5.05 -8.41
N PRO A 544 -34.79 6.31 -8.27
CA PRO A 544 -33.38 6.68 -8.29
C PRO A 544 -32.67 6.10 -7.08
N VAL A 545 -31.49 5.57 -7.29
CA VAL A 545 -30.60 5.10 -6.22
C VAL A 545 -29.22 5.70 -6.41
N GLY A 546 -28.61 6.17 -5.32
CA GLY A 546 -27.24 6.68 -5.30
C GLY A 546 -26.35 5.74 -4.49
N ILE A 547 -25.13 5.48 -4.97
CA ILE A 547 -24.08 4.79 -4.21
C ILE A 547 -22.86 5.70 -4.22
N ASP A 548 -22.42 6.05 -3.01
CA ASP A 548 -21.33 6.97 -2.72
C ASP A 548 -20.04 6.19 -2.43
N GLY A 549 -20.17 4.96 -1.95
CA GLY A 549 -19.03 4.08 -1.68
C GLY A 549 -19.46 2.88 -0.84
N LEU A 550 -18.45 2.17 -0.34
CA LEU A 550 -18.63 1.06 0.58
C LEU A 550 -17.53 1.04 1.64
N VAL A 551 -17.83 0.41 2.77
CA VAL A 551 -16.85 0.19 3.84
C VAL A 551 -16.84 -1.27 4.19
N ALA A 552 -15.67 -1.86 4.11
CA ALA A 552 -15.46 -3.26 4.42
C ALA A 552 -14.36 -3.41 5.49
N ASP A 553 -14.50 -4.40 6.37
CA ASP A 553 -13.42 -4.73 7.30
C ASP A 553 -13.44 -6.22 7.64
N ARG A 554 -12.32 -6.66 8.14
CA ARG A 554 -12.11 -8.00 8.67
C ARG A 554 -11.51 -7.90 10.07
N GLU A 555 -11.84 -8.83 10.94
CA GLU A 555 -11.14 -8.93 12.22
C GLU A 555 -9.63 -8.96 11.97
N SER A 556 -8.90 -8.13 12.73
CA SER A 556 -7.47 -8.00 12.52
C SER A 556 -6.76 -9.35 12.70
N PRO A 557 -5.66 -9.62 12.00
CA PRO A 557 -4.85 -10.82 12.24
C PRO A 557 -4.44 -10.98 13.71
N ARG A 558 -4.30 -9.87 14.44
CA ARG A 558 -4.07 -9.87 15.89
C ARG A 558 -5.24 -10.47 16.66
N ASP A 559 -6.46 -10.08 16.31
CA ASP A 559 -7.66 -10.57 17.00
C ASP A 559 -7.86 -12.05 16.71
N ILE A 560 -7.66 -12.48 15.46
CA ILE A 560 -7.69 -13.89 15.05
C ILE A 560 -6.62 -14.70 15.81
N LEU A 561 -5.39 -14.19 15.89
CA LEU A 561 -4.31 -14.84 16.63
C LEU A 561 -4.63 -14.94 18.13
N TYR A 562 -5.18 -13.90 18.74
CA TYR A 562 -5.62 -13.94 20.14
C TYR A 562 -6.74 -14.98 20.38
N TRP A 563 -7.69 -15.09 19.46
CA TRP A 563 -8.76 -16.09 19.54
C TRP A 563 -8.23 -17.52 19.36
N GLN A 564 -7.33 -17.75 18.39
CA GLN A 564 -6.69 -19.05 18.16
C GLN A 564 -5.84 -19.47 19.36
N LEU A 565 -5.06 -18.55 19.93
CA LEU A 565 -4.23 -18.82 21.10
C LEU A 565 -5.06 -19.08 22.36
N THR A 566 -6.11 -18.29 22.60
CA THR A 566 -7.02 -18.52 23.71
C THR A 566 -7.79 -19.84 23.56
N GLY A 567 -8.25 -20.16 22.35
CA GLY A 567 -8.89 -21.44 22.03
C GLY A 567 -7.94 -22.63 22.23
N GLY A 568 -6.69 -22.50 21.76
CA GLY A 568 -5.64 -23.51 21.96
C GLY A 568 -5.30 -23.74 23.44
N ILE A 569 -5.17 -22.67 24.23
CA ILE A 569 -4.90 -22.77 25.69
C ILE A 569 -6.08 -23.45 26.42
N ILE A 570 -7.31 -23.10 26.06
CA ILE A 570 -8.51 -23.74 26.64
C ILE A 570 -8.54 -25.21 26.25
N GLY A 571 -8.27 -25.58 25.00
CA GLY A 571 -8.21 -26.96 24.52
C GLY A 571 -7.15 -27.79 25.24
N VAL A 572 -5.94 -27.28 25.42
CA VAL A 572 -4.88 -27.93 26.21
C VAL A 572 -5.27 -28.05 27.68
N GLY A 573 -5.91 -27.02 28.24
CA GLY A 573 -6.43 -27.08 29.63
C GLY A 573 -7.45 -28.18 29.82
N PHE A 574 -8.38 -28.37 28.87
CA PHE A 574 -9.35 -29.48 28.91
C PHE A 574 -8.69 -30.86 28.75
N LEU A 575 -7.66 -30.99 27.89
CA LEU A 575 -6.91 -32.23 27.73
C LEU A 575 -6.16 -32.62 29.02
N ILE A 576 -5.52 -31.65 29.69
CA ILE A 576 -4.83 -31.87 30.97
C ILE A 576 -5.82 -32.22 32.08
N ALA A 577 -6.96 -31.53 32.17
CA ALA A 577 -8.00 -31.81 33.14
C ALA A 577 -8.68 -33.17 32.90
N GLY A 578 -8.90 -33.53 31.62
CA GLY A 578 -9.42 -34.84 31.23
C GLY A 578 -8.46 -35.98 31.60
N ARG A 579 -7.14 -35.82 31.34
CA ARG A 579 -6.13 -36.81 31.79
C ARG A 579 -6.06 -36.97 33.31
N ARG A 580 -6.20 -35.88 34.08
CA ARG A 580 -6.24 -35.99 35.55
C ARG A 580 -7.48 -36.73 36.05
N ARG A 581 -8.63 -36.64 35.40
CA ARG A 581 -9.84 -37.41 35.75
C ARG A 581 -9.73 -38.88 35.38
N CYS A 582 -9.09 -39.24 34.26
CA CYS A 582 -8.82 -40.66 33.93
C CYS A 582 -7.75 -41.28 34.82
N GLY A 583 -6.75 -40.49 35.28
CA GLY A 583 -5.71 -41.01 36.18
C GLY A 583 -6.18 -41.31 37.62
N SER A 584 -7.28 -40.69 38.08
CA SER A 584 -7.82 -40.88 39.43
C SER A 584 -8.79 -42.08 39.57
N GLN A 585 -9.16 -42.77 38.49
CA GLN A 585 -10.02 -43.95 38.52
C GLN A 585 -9.23 -45.29 38.47
N LEU A 586 -7.90 -45.27 38.37
CA LEU A 586 -7.05 -46.46 38.26
C LEU A 586 -6.25 -46.77 39.51
N SER A 587 -6.58 -46.22 40.67
CA SER A 587 -5.95 -46.54 41.94
C SER A 587 -6.99 -46.95 42.97
N SER A 588 -7.61 -48.14 42.80
CA SER A 588 -8.16 -48.90 43.88
C SER A 588 -7.32 -50.19 44.07
N PRO A 589 -6.82 -50.52 45.28
CA PRO A 589 -6.02 -51.70 45.47
C PRO A 589 -6.95 -52.95 45.42
N PHE A 590 -6.58 -53.87 44.55
CA PHE A 590 -7.17 -55.20 44.53
C PHE A 590 -6.72 -55.96 45.81
N GLU A 591 -7.62 -56.17 46.81
CA GLU A 591 -7.42 -57.06 47.94
C GLU A 591 -7.47 -58.52 47.46
N MET A 592 -6.33 -59.19 47.49
CA MET A 592 -6.25 -60.65 47.28
C MET A 592 -6.79 -61.37 48.52
N LYS A 593 -7.95 -62.01 48.39
CA LYS A 593 -8.43 -62.99 49.35
C LYS A 593 -7.56 -64.23 49.30
N LYS A 594 -6.99 -64.62 50.47
CA LYS A 594 -6.33 -65.91 50.67
C LYS A 594 -7.32 -67.10 50.56
N PRO A 595 -6.91 -68.24 49.96
CA PRO A 595 -7.74 -69.46 49.95
C PRO A 595 -7.78 -70.16 51.33
N PRO A 596 -8.87 -70.87 51.66
CA PRO A 596 -9.00 -71.54 52.92
C PRO A 596 -8.11 -72.79 52.97
N SER A 597 -7.47 -73.04 54.13
CA SER A 597 -6.73 -74.25 54.47
C SER A 597 -7.68 -75.42 54.71
N THR A 598 -7.47 -76.50 53.98
CA THR A 598 -8.03 -77.81 54.29
C THR A 598 -7.13 -78.56 55.25
N THR A 599 -7.70 -79.00 56.43
CA THR A 599 -7.34 -80.19 57.15
C THR A 599 -8.29 -81.28 56.76
#